data_06b4956c8809c185b1724d380bdc46a7
#
_entry.id   06b4956c8809c185b1724d380bdc46a7
#
_cell.length_a   1.000
_cell.length_b   1.000
_cell.length_c   1.000
_cell.angle_alpha   90.00
_cell.angle_beta   90.00
_cell.angle_gamma   90.00
#
_symmetry.space_group_name_H-M   'P 1'
#
loop_
_entity.id
_entity.type
_entity.pdbx_description
1 polymer ?
#
loop_
_entity_poly.entity_id
_entity_poly.type
_entity_poly.pdbx_seq_one_letter_code
_entity_poly.pdbx_strand_id
1 'polypeptide(L)'
;MKRQQGRNSLTKILQEVFEKNEEVQFAYLYGSVAMRAQTLESDIDVAVYLKSMNINDFVRTEEKLSIALIMRLHNDRVDLRVLNALPFLMQYTVLRDGILIFSQNELERVDFETQVMIRFFDLKPYLDEYRRTLSLRIRGSL
;
A
#
# COMPACT_ATOMS: atom_id res chain seq x y z
N MET A 1 14.43 -19.47 7.37
CA MET A 1 13.19 -20.25 7.53
C MET A 1 12.15 -19.58 8.41
N LYS A 2 12.50 -19.12 9.61
CA LYS A 2 11.54 -18.45 10.51
C LYS A 2 10.90 -17.18 9.90
N ARG A 3 11.68 -16.40 9.13
CA ARG A 3 11.18 -15.18 8.47
C ARG A 3 10.14 -15.46 7.38
N GLN A 4 10.34 -16.54 6.63
CA GLN A 4 9.43 -16.92 5.56
C GLN A 4 8.12 -17.51 6.11
N GLN A 5 8.19 -18.27 7.18
CA GLN A 5 7.00 -18.79 7.87
C GLN A 5 6.16 -17.68 8.47
N GLY A 6 6.79 -16.70 9.13
CA GLY A 6 6.10 -15.53 9.69
C GLY A 6 5.42 -14.70 8.61
N ARG A 7 6.07 -14.51 7.46
CA ARG A 7 5.51 -13.79 6.32
C ARG A 7 4.32 -14.53 5.70
N ASN A 8 4.42 -15.84 5.54
CA ASN A 8 3.32 -16.65 5.01
C ASN A 8 2.12 -16.62 5.95
N SER A 9 2.35 -16.69 7.26
CA SER A 9 1.29 -16.58 8.26
C SER A 9 0.64 -15.20 8.25
N LEU A 10 1.43 -14.14 8.13
CA LEU A 10 0.94 -12.76 8.02
C LEU A 10 0.07 -12.60 6.78
N THR A 11 0.56 -13.00 5.60
CA THR A 11 -0.18 -12.91 4.35
C THR A 11 -1.50 -13.65 4.43
N LYS A 12 -1.51 -14.84 5.01
CA LYS A 12 -2.70 -15.66 5.17
C LYS A 12 -3.75 -14.96 6.04
N ILE A 13 -3.34 -14.37 7.16
CA ILE A 13 -4.25 -13.64 8.05
C ILE A 13 -4.83 -12.43 7.33
N LEU A 14 -4.00 -11.67 6.63
CA LEU A 14 -4.44 -10.52 5.84
C LEU A 14 -5.48 -10.93 4.79
N GLN A 15 -5.20 -11.99 4.06
CA GLN A 15 -6.13 -12.52 3.05
C GLN A 15 -7.46 -12.95 3.68
N GLU A 16 -7.43 -13.64 4.81
CA GLU A 16 -8.64 -14.07 5.52
C GLU A 16 -9.50 -12.88 5.95
N VAL A 17 -8.89 -11.82 6.45
CA VAL A 17 -9.60 -10.61 6.86
C VAL A 17 -10.22 -9.92 5.64
N PHE A 18 -9.48 -9.80 4.55
CA PHE A 18 -9.96 -9.12 3.34
C PHE A 18 -11.03 -9.91 2.60
N GLU A 19 -10.95 -11.23 2.59
CA GLU A 19 -11.98 -12.08 2.00
C GLU A 19 -13.36 -11.88 2.64
N LYS A 20 -13.39 -11.58 3.93
CA LYS A 20 -14.62 -11.34 4.68
C LYS A 20 -15.22 -9.95 4.44
N ASN A 21 -14.49 -9.08 3.74
CA ASN A 21 -14.92 -7.71 3.49
C ASN A 21 -15.05 -7.46 1.99
N GLU A 22 -16.28 -7.41 1.50
CA GLU A 22 -16.60 -7.24 0.06
C GLU A 22 -16.11 -5.91 -0.50
N GLU A 23 -15.91 -4.91 0.35
CA GLU A 23 -15.44 -3.59 -0.07
C GLU A 23 -13.98 -3.63 -0.55
N VAL A 24 -13.17 -4.56 -0.05
CA VAL A 24 -11.75 -4.66 -0.44
C VAL A 24 -11.64 -5.37 -1.78
N GLN A 25 -11.23 -4.63 -2.80
CA GLN A 25 -11.06 -5.18 -4.14
C GLN A 25 -9.70 -5.82 -4.33
N PHE A 26 -8.65 -5.17 -3.85
CA PHE A 26 -7.31 -5.71 -3.82
C PHE A 26 -6.48 -4.99 -2.76
N ALA A 27 -5.34 -5.58 -2.38
CA ALA A 27 -4.50 -5.05 -1.32
C ALA A 27 -3.02 -5.38 -1.53
N TYR A 28 -2.18 -4.46 -1.08
CA TYR A 28 -0.72 -4.57 -1.15
C TYR A 28 -0.13 -4.50 0.25
N LEU A 29 0.86 -5.34 0.49
CA LEU A 29 1.76 -5.19 1.62
C LEU A 29 2.94 -4.35 1.15
N TYR A 30 3.21 -3.25 1.83
CA TYR A 30 4.29 -2.35 1.45
C TYR A 30 5.08 -1.91 2.70
N GLY A 31 5.93 -0.95 2.51
CA GLY A 31 6.81 -0.48 3.55
C GLY A 31 8.24 -0.64 3.09
N SER A 32 9.09 0.24 3.52
CA SER A 32 10.42 0.43 2.98
C SER A 32 11.36 -0.78 3.16
N VAL A 33 12.52 -0.57 3.66
CA VAL A 33 13.55 -1.58 3.88
C VAL A 33 13.08 -2.76 4.74
N ALA A 34 12.05 -2.54 5.55
CA ALA A 34 11.49 -3.55 6.45
C ALA A 34 10.71 -4.65 5.75
N MET A 35 10.40 -4.51 4.46
CA MET A 35 9.52 -5.44 3.77
C MET A 35 10.02 -6.88 3.75
N ARG A 36 11.34 -7.07 3.67
CA ARG A 36 11.95 -8.40 3.73
C ARG A 36 11.94 -9.02 5.13
N ALA A 37 11.78 -8.19 6.15
CA ALA A 37 11.83 -8.60 7.54
C ALA A 37 10.46 -8.52 8.23
N GLN A 38 9.39 -8.22 7.50
CA GLN A 38 8.05 -8.14 8.08
C GLN A 38 7.59 -9.48 8.60
N THR A 39 7.21 -9.49 9.87
CA THR A 39 6.67 -10.63 10.59
C THR A 39 5.42 -10.16 11.35
N LEU A 40 4.78 -11.06 12.09
CA LEU A 40 3.62 -10.72 12.92
C LEU A 40 3.93 -9.67 13.99
N GLU A 41 5.20 -9.50 14.34
CA GLU A 41 5.66 -8.59 15.41
C GLU A 41 6.25 -7.29 14.87
N SER A 42 6.48 -7.18 13.56
CA SER A 42 7.04 -5.98 12.92
C SER A 42 5.98 -4.95 12.63
N ASP A 43 6.40 -3.74 12.25
CA ASP A 43 5.51 -2.74 11.64
C ASP A 43 4.94 -3.30 10.33
N ILE A 44 3.64 -3.18 10.17
CA ILE A 44 2.93 -3.77 9.04
C ILE A 44 2.20 -2.65 8.30
N ASP A 45 2.64 -2.37 7.07
CA ASP A 45 2.04 -1.35 6.21
C ASP A 45 1.23 -2.03 5.11
N VAL A 46 -0.06 -1.75 5.09
CA VAL A 46 -1.00 -2.35 4.15
C VAL A 46 -1.79 -1.25 3.44
N ALA A 47 -1.93 -1.35 2.14
CA ALA A 47 -2.78 -0.47 1.35
C ALA A 47 -3.91 -1.28 0.72
N VAL A 48 -5.14 -0.87 0.96
CA VAL A 48 -6.33 -1.54 0.43
C VAL A 48 -7.05 -0.64 -0.57
N TYR A 49 -7.42 -1.20 -1.71
CA TYR A 49 -8.25 -0.51 -2.69
C TYR A 49 -9.71 -0.90 -2.46
N LEU A 50 -10.54 0.10 -2.22
CA LEU A 50 -11.95 -0.11 -1.87
C LEU A 50 -12.86 0.13 -3.07
N LYS A 51 -13.98 -0.59 -3.08
CA LYS A 51 -15.00 -0.47 -4.12
C LYS A 51 -15.69 0.89 -4.11
N SER A 52 -15.97 1.42 -2.92
CA SER A 52 -16.61 2.73 -2.78
C SER A 52 -15.65 3.86 -3.09
N MET A 53 -16.17 4.96 -3.64
CA MET A 53 -15.42 6.20 -3.85
C MET A 53 -15.80 7.28 -2.85
N ASN A 54 -16.60 6.94 -1.85
CA ASN A 54 -17.05 7.87 -0.81
C ASN A 54 -16.04 7.94 0.34
N ILE A 55 -15.56 9.15 0.64
CA ILE A 55 -14.54 9.38 1.70
C ILE A 55 -15.03 8.91 3.07
N ASN A 56 -16.29 9.08 3.39
CA ASN A 56 -16.83 8.61 4.67
C ASN A 56 -16.78 7.09 4.80
N ASP A 57 -17.02 6.38 3.71
CA ASP A 57 -16.87 4.92 3.66
C ASP A 57 -15.42 4.50 3.82
N PHE A 58 -14.48 5.27 3.27
CA PHE A 58 -13.04 5.01 3.41
C PHE A 58 -12.63 5.05 4.87
N VAL A 59 -13.00 6.11 5.59
CA VAL A 59 -12.64 6.25 7.01
C VAL A 59 -13.23 5.11 7.83
N ARG A 60 -14.50 4.80 7.62
CA ARG A 60 -15.20 3.74 8.35
C ARG A 60 -14.57 2.37 8.10
N THR A 61 -14.30 2.05 6.84
CA THR A 61 -13.71 0.77 6.46
C THR A 61 -12.26 0.66 6.94
N GLU A 62 -11.49 1.74 6.86
CA GLU A 62 -10.12 1.80 7.37
C GLU A 62 -10.07 1.48 8.87
N GLU A 63 -10.93 2.10 9.65
CA GLU A 63 -11.02 1.83 11.10
C GLU A 63 -11.43 0.38 11.37
N LYS A 64 -12.44 -0.10 10.71
CA LYS A 64 -12.94 -1.46 10.87
C LYS A 64 -11.87 -2.50 10.55
N LEU A 65 -11.19 -2.34 9.44
CA LEU A 65 -10.13 -3.27 9.01
C LEU A 65 -8.91 -3.19 9.93
N SER A 66 -8.53 -1.98 10.34
CA SER A 66 -7.41 -1.78 11.25
C SER A 66 -7.65 -2.49 12.57
N ILE A 67 -8.83 -2.34 13.15
CA ILE A 67 -9.21 -3.02 14.40
C ILE A 67 -9.18 -4.53 14.21
N ALA A 68 -9.75 -5.03 13.13
CA ALA A 68 -9.77 -6.48 12.85
C ALA A 68 -8.34 -7.04 12.74
N LEU A 69 -7.45 -6.34 12.08
CA LEU A 69 -6.06 -6.77 11.92
C LEU A 69 -5.28 -6.71 13.24
N ILE A 70 -5.44 -5.61 13.99
CA ILE A 70 -4.77 -5.46 15.28
C ILE A 70 -5.18 -6.60 16.22
N MET A 71 -6.47 -6.94 16.24
CA MET A 71 -6.98 -8.01 17.09
C MET A 71 -6.49 -9.39 16.66
N ARG A 72 -6.45 -9.65 15.35
CA ARG A 72 -6.00 -10.95 14.81
C ARG A 72 -4.50 -11.14 14.94
N LEU A 73 -3.73 -10.08 14.76
CA LEU A 73 -2.27 -10.13 14.74
C LEU A 73 -1.66 -9.87 16.12
N HIS A 74 -2.45 -9.41 17.09
CA HIS A 74 -1.95 -8.98 18.41
C HIS A 74 -0.79 -7.96 18.27
N ASN A 75 -0.92 -7.06 17.29
CA ASN A 75 0.11 -6.08 16.95
C ASN A 75 -0.57 -4.74 16.66
N ASP A 76 -0.28 -3.74 17.48
CA ASP A 76 -0.81 -2.38 17.34
C ASP A 76 -0.07 -1.52 16.32
N ARG A 77 1.01 -2.05 15.73
CA ARG A 77 1.81 -1.36 14.72
C ARG A 77 1.35 -1.68 13.29
N VAL A 78 0.05 -1.91 13.12
CA VAL A 78 -0.56 -2.07 11.81
C VAL A 78 -0.96 -0.68 11.30
N ASP A 79 -0.41 -0.30 10.16
CA ASP A 79 -0.78 0.92 9.44
C ASP A 79 -1.50 0.53 8.16
N LEU A 80 -2.83 0.50 8.23
CA LEU A 80 -3.67 0.21 7.08
C LEU A 80 -4.20 1.50 6.49
N ARG A 81 -3.99 1.70 5.20
CA ARG A 81 -4.44 2.89 4.49
C ARG A 81 -5.30 2.53 3.28
N VAL A 82 -6.20 3.43 2.94
CA VAL A 82 -7.02 3.30 1.74
C VAL A 82 -6.23 3.83 0.55
N LEU A 83 -5.87 2.93 -0.36
CA LEU A 83 -5.06 3.24 -1.54
C LEU A 83 -5.73 4.29 -2.44
N ASN A 84 -7.08 4.24 -2.57
CA ASN A 84 -7.86 5.21 -3.33
C ASN A 84 -7.62 6.65 -2.88
N ALA A 85 -7.39 6.85 -1.60
CA ALA A 85 -7.26 8.18 -0.98
C ALA A 85 -5.80 8.64 -0.84
N LEU A 86 -4.83 7.81 -1.16
CA LEU A 86 -3.43 8.20 -1.09
C LEU A 86 -3.06 9.19 -2.19
N PRO A 87 -2.15 10.12 -1.91
CA PRO A 87 -1.58 10.98 -2.96
C PRO A 87 -0.96 10.12 -4.08
N PHE A 88 -0.98 10.64 -5.29
CA PHE A 88 -0.56 9.89 -6.48
C PHE A 88 0.84 9.27 -6.36
N LEU A 89 1.82 10.04 -5.88
CA LEU A 89 3.19 9.53 -5.75
C LEU A 89 3.30 8.41 -4.72
N MET A 90 2.45 8.42 -3.69
CA MET A 90 2.39 7.31 -2.73
C MET A 90 1.73 6.08 -3.36
N GLN A 91 0.68 6.27 -4.16
CA GLN A 91 0.09 5.16 -4.93
C GLN A 91 1.15 4.50 -5.81
N TYR A 92 1.93 5.29 -6.51
CA TYR A 92 3.03 4.78 -7.34
C TYR A 92 4.06 4.02 -6.50
N THR A 93 4.45 4.56 -5.36
CA THR A 93 5.42 3.90 -4.46
C THR A 93 4.91 2.55 -3.97
N VAL A 94 3.63 2.47 -3.60
CA VAL A 94 3.00 1.21 -3.19
C VAL A 94 3.07 0.18 -4.31
N LEU A 95 2.76 0.57 -5.54
CA LEU A 95 2.80 -0.34 -6.70
C LEU A 95 4.23 -0.76 -7.04
N ARG A 96 5.19 0.14 -6.94
CA ARG A 96 6.60 -0.15 -7.26
C ARG A 96 7.22 -1.10 -6.25
N ASP A 97 7.04 -0.83 -4.96
CA ASP A 97 7.75 -1.51 -3.88
C ASP A 97 6.89 -2.54 -3.16
N GLY A 98 5.57 -2.47 -3.31
CA GLY A 98 4.62 -3.33 -2.62
C GLY A 98 4.49 -4.71 -3.24
N ILE A 99 3.93 -5.60 -2.45
CA ILE A 99 3.60 -6.97 -2.88
C ILE A 99 2.09 -7.10 -2.87
N LEU A 100 1.52 -7.52 -3.99
CA LEU A 100 0.10 -7.85 -4.06
C LEU A 100 -0.17 -9.07 -3.18
N ILE A 101 -1.03 -8.91 -2.16
CA ILE A 101 -1.36 -9.98 -1.23
C ILE A 101 -2.80 -10.46 -1.36
N PHE A 102 -3.67 -9.69 -1.98
CA PHE A 102 -5.07 -10.03 -2.14
C PHE A 102 -5.64 -9.33 -3.36
N SER A 103 -6.44 -10.04 -4.13
CA SER A 103 -7.20 -9.46 -5.25
C SER A 103 -8.42 -10.32 -5.54
N GLN A 104 -9.60 -9.71 -5.48
CA GLN A 104 -10.85 -10.34 -5.91
C GLN A 104 -11.44 -9.67 -7.15
N ASN A 105 -10.79 -8.64 -7.68
CA ASN A 105 -11.20 -7.95 -8.90
C ASN A 105 -9.98 -7.63 -9.75
N GLU A 106 -9.56 -8.60 -10.54
CA GLU A 106 -8.34 -8.49 -11.37
C GLU A 106 -8.46 -7.42 -12.45
N LEU A 107 -9.64 -7.23 -13.03
CA LEU A 107 -9.85 -6.21 -14.05
C LEU A 107 -9.63 -4.81 -13.47
N GLU A 108 -10.21 -4.54 -12.31
CA GLU A 108 -10.06 -3.26 -11.65
C GLU A 108 -8.62 -3.02 -11.17
N ARG A 109 -7.97 -4.08 -10.66
CA ARG A 109 -6.58 -4.01 -10.25
C ARG A 109 -5.66 -3.65 -11.41
N VAL A 110 -5.77 -4.34 -12.52
CA VAL A 110 -4.94 -4.09 -13.70
C VAL A 110 -5.21 -2.68 -14.25
N ASP A 111 -6.46 -2.27 -14.29
CA ASP A 111 -6.82 -0.92 -14.73
C ASP A 111 -6.19 0.16 -13.83
N PHE A 112 -6.31 0.00 -12.53
CA PHE A 112 -5.72 0.93 -11.57
C PHE A 112 -4.19 1.00 -11.71
N GLU A 113 -3.52 -0.15 -11.73
CA GLU A 113 -2.07 -0.22 -11.88
C GLU A 113 -1.62 0.43 -13.19
N THR A 114 -2.33 0.16 -14.27
CA THR A 114 -2.02 0.72 -15.58
C THR A 114 -2.15 2.24 -15.57
N GLN A 115 -3.23 2.77 -15.02
CA GLN A 115 -3.45 4.22 -14.94
C GLN A 115 -2.38 4.92 -14.10
N VAL A 116 -2.01 4.34 -12.97
CA VAL A 116 -0.96 4.90 -12.12
C VAL A 116 0.39 4.92 -12.85
N MET A 117 0.71 3.85 -13.55
CA MET A 117 1.96 3.76 -14.30
C MET A 117 2.00 4.74 -15.47
N ILE A 118 0.92 4.87 -16.23
CA ILE A 118 0.84 5.84 -17.33
C ILE A 118 1.04 7.25 -16.80
N ARG A 119 0.33 7.60 -15.73
CA ARG A 119 0.44 8.91 -15.12
C ARG A 119 1.85 9.19 -14.61
N PHE A 120 2.50 8.20 -14.03
CA PHE A 120 3.88 8.34 -13.58
C PHE A 120 4.83 8.61 -14.74
N PHE A 121 4.72 7.88 -15.84
CA PHE A 121 5.56 8.10 -17.02
C PHE A 121 5.34 9.49 -17.63
N ASP A 122 4.12 10.00 -17.61
CA ASP A 122 3.82 11.36 -18.07
C ASP A 122 4.45 12.43 -17.17
N LEU A 123 4.52 12.19 -15.87
CA LEU A 123 5.09 13.13 -14.91
C LEU A 123 6.60 13.01 -14.72
N LYS A 124 7.17 11.87 -15.08
CA LYS A 124 8.59 11.57 -14.82
C LYS A 124 9.56 12.63 -15.35
N PRO A 125 9.42 13.14 -16.58
CA PRO A 125 10.33 14.19 -17.07
C PRO A 125 10.32 15.45 -16.20
N TYR A 126 9.14 15.84 -15.71
CA TYR A 126 9.00 17.02 -14.82
C TYR A 126 9.60 16.77 -13.45
N LEU A 127 9.43 15.57 -12.91
CA LEU A 127 10.02 15.19 -11.63
C LEU A 127 11.55 15.15 -11.71
N ASP A 128 12.09 14.59 -12.78
CA ASP A 128 13.53 14.49 -13.01
C ASP A 128 14.13 15.90 -13.16
N GLU A 129 13.48 16.80 -13.88
CA GLU A 129 13.90 18.18 -14.03
C GLU A 129 13.86 18.94 -12.70
N TYR A 130 12.80 18.78 -11.93
CA TYR A 130 12.67 19.39 -10.61
C TYR A 130 13.80 18.94 -9.68
N ARG A 131 14.08 17.66 -9.62
CA ARG A 131 15.19 17.10 -8.82
C ARG A 131 16.53 17.65 -9.25
N ARG A 132 16.77 17.76 -10.53
CA ARG A 132 17.99 18.34 -11.09
C ARG A 132 18.14 19.80 -10.67
N THR A 133 17.09 20.61 -10.83
CA THR A 133 17.07 22.01 -10.45
C THR A 133 17.33 22.19 -8.95
N LEU A 134 16.68 21.39 -8.11
CA LEU A 134 16.85 21.42 -6.67
C LEU A 134 18.30 21.07 -6.28
N SER A 135 18.88 20.06 -6.91
CA SER A 135 20.26 19.64 -6.67
C SER A 135 21.25 20.75 -7.03
N LEU A 136 21.04 21.44 -8.16
CA LEU A 136 21.87 22.57 -8.57
C LEU A 136 21.76 23.74 -7.61
N ARG A 137 20.56 24.03 -7.09
CA ARG A 137 20.35 25.10 -6.09
C ARG A 137 21.10 24.78 -4.79
N ILE A 138 21.04 23.56 -4.33
CA ILE A 138 21.74 23.11 -3.12
C ILE A 138 23.24 23.26 -3.30
N ARG A 139 23.78 22.86 -4.45
CA ARG A 139 25.20 23.02 -4.77
C ARG A 139 25.63 24.48 -4.89
N GLY A 140 24.75 25.33 -5.45
CA GLY A 140 24.99 26.76 -5.60
C GLY A 140 24.98 27.54 -4.28
N SER A 141 24.37 27.00 -3.21
CA SER A 141 24.34 27.64 -1.90
C SER A 141 25.49 27.24 -0.99
N LEU A 142 26.35 26.35 -1.46
CA LEU A 142 27.58 25.95 -0.76
C LEU A 142 28.79 26.70 -1.34
#